data_5b2e3754eadd8bc8d234ec6ffa8054db
#
_entry.id   5b2e3754eadd8bc8d234ec6ffa8054db
#
_cell.length_a   1.000
_cell.length_b   1.000
_cell.length_c   1.000
_cell.angle_alpha   90.00
_cell.angle_beta   90.00
_cell.angle_gamma   90.00
#
_symmetry.space_group_name_H-M   'P 1'
#
loop_
_entity.id
_entity.type
_entity.pdbx_description
1 polymer ?
#
loop_
_entity_poly.entity_id
_entity_poly.type
_entity_poly.pdbx_seq_one_letter_code
_entity_poly.pdbx_strand_id
1 'polypeptide(L)'
;YIDGSGVASNIPPVVKQVIRMKVARVDADGNELGGVPVVLRDAPLGTYLGWNVVADGFHKGKICNYAGGMIPFAETEAERLATSDPRPSLEERYRNHDGYVEAVEVAAAQAVAQDFLLQVDADALAADAVAAQRARKLRVVPA
;
A
#
# COMPACT_ATOMS: atom_id res chain seq x y z
N TYR A 1 -12.78 -29.67 3.42
CA TYR A 1 -13.58 -30.02 4.58
C TYR A 1 -12.80 -30.96 5.47
N ILE A 2 -12.76 -30.66 6.73
CA ILE A 2 -12.14 -31.50 7.75
C ILE A 2 -13.31 -32.09 8.56
N ASP A 3 -13.42 -33.42 8.58
CA ASP A 3 -14.28 -34.08 9.57
C ASP A 3 -13.63 -33.97 10.95
N GLY A 4 -14.26 -34.49 11.98
CA GLY A 4 -13.73 -34.41 13.32
C GLY A 4 -12.35 -35.08 13.55
N SER A 5 -11.79 -35.77 12.53
CA SER A 5 -10.46 -36.41 12.59
C SER A 5 -9.31 -35.46 12.16
N GLY A 6 -9.62 -34.31 11.59
CA GLY A 6 -8.62 -33.39 11.03
C GLY A 6 -8.14 -33.76 9.63
N VAL A 7 -8.70 -34.80 9.01
CA VAL A 7 -8.34 -35.23 7.65
C VAL A 7 -9.42 -34.81 6.65
N ALA A 8 -9.00 -34.30 5.48
CA ALA A 8 -9.93 -34.03 4.39
C ALA A 8 -10.43 -35.35 3.80
N SER A 9 -11.73 -35.63 3.91
CA SER A 9 -12.35 -36.89 3.51
C SER A 9 -12.93 -36.88 2.11
N ASN A 10 -13.03 -35.70 1.45
CA ASN A 10 -13.57 -35.56 0.09
C ASN A 10 -12.68 -34.70 -0.78
N ILE A 11 -12.47 -35.09 -2.05
CA ILE A 11 -11.72 -34.36 -3.05
C ILE A 11 -12.54 -34.30 -4.35
N PRO A 12 -13.00 -33.13 -4.82
CA PRO A 12 -12.86 -31.82 -4.17
C PRO A 12 -13.66 -31.72 -2.87
N PRO A 13 -13.22 -30.85 -1.93
CA PRO A 13 -13.91 -30.72 -0.66
C PRO A 13 -15.32 -30.14 -0.81
N VAL A 14 -16.26 -30.67 -0.06
CA VAL A 14 -17.64 -30.14 -0.04
C VAL A 14 -17.69 -28.94 0.91
N VAL A 15 -18.09 -27.79 0.38
CA VAL A 15 -18.30 -26.58 1.19
C VAL A 15 -19.57 -26.77 2.02
N LYS A 16 -19.41 -26.89 3.35
CA LYS A 16 -20.53 -26.99 4.30
C LYS A 16 -20.92 -25.65 4.91
N GLN A 17 -19.98 -24.76 5.05
CA GLN A 17 -20.20 -23.45 5.66
C GLN A 17 -19.26 -22.42 5.06
N VAL A 18 -19.80 -21.25 4.76
CA VAL A 18 -19.02 -20.06 4.43
C VAL A 18 -19.12 -19.10 5.61
N ILE A 19 -18.00 -18.87 6.29
CA ILE A 19 -17.91 -17.85 7.34
C ILE A 19 -17.69 -16.51 6.68
N ARG A 20 -18.67 -15.62 6.77
CA ARG A 20 -18.55 -14.24 6.29
C ARG A 20 -17.67 -13.46 7.25
N MET A 21 -16.49 -13.11 6.82
CA MET A 21 -15.57 -12.26 7.57
C MET A 21 -15.75 -10.80 7.17
N LYS A 22 -15.57 -9.89 8.13
CA LYS A 22 -15.45 -8.48 7.85
C LYS A 22 -13.99 -8.17 7.52
N VAL A 23 -13.78 -7.27 6.56
CA VAL A 23 -12.48 -6.70 6.24
C VAL A 23 -12.40 -5.28 6.79
N ALA A 24 -11.19 -4.73 6.92
CA ALA A 24 -10.99 -3.35 7.31
C ALA A 24 -11.69 -2.41 6.30
N ARG A 25 -12.20 -1.29 6.81
CA ARG A 25 -12.68 -0.21 5.95
C ARG A 25 -11.46 0.43 5.28
N VAL A 26 -11.65 0.86 4.04
CA VAL A 26 -10.64 1.57 3.27
C VAL A 26 -11.10 2.98 2.95
N ASP A 27 -10.14 3.87 2.69
CA ASP A 27 -10.37 5.20 2.17
C ASP A 27 -10.62 5.18 0.64
N ALA A 28 -10.69 6.36 0.02
CA ALA A 28 -10.88 6.51 -1.41
C ALA A 28 -9.70 5.96 -2.24
N ASP A 29 -8.53 5.84 -1.64
CA ASP A 29 -7.31 5.29 -2.24
C ASP A 29 -7.18 3.78 -2.06
N GLY A 30 -8.09 3.16 -1.32
CA GLY A 30 -8.05 1.74 -0.98
C GLY A 30 -7.13 1.41 0.19
N ASN A 31 -6.60 2.40 0.92
CA ASN A 31 -5.79 2.21 2.11
C ASN A 31 -6.66 1.98 3.35
N GLU A 32 -6.23 1.09 4.24
CA GLU A 32 -7.00 0.73 5.43
C GLU A 32 -7.19 1.91 6.38
N LEU A 33 -8.43 2.10 6.80
CA LEU A 33 -8.81 3.07 7.84
C LEU A 33 -8.81 2.36 9.19
N GLY A 34 -8.06 2.89 10.13
CA GLY A 34 -7.97 2.38 11.49
C GLY A 34 -6.57 1.95 11.88
N GLY A 35 -6.43 1.49 13.12
CA GLY A 35 -5.12 1.21 13.69
C GLY A 35 -4.31 2.47 14.00
N VAL A 36 -3.02 2.29 14.20
CA VAL A 36 -2.06 3.39 14.44
C VAL A 36 -1.86 4.18 13.13
N PRO A 37 -1.94 5.52 13.15
CA PRO A 37 -1.61 6.34 12.00
C PRO A 37 -0.15 6.09 11.59
N VAL A 38 0.06 5.83 10.30
CA VAL A 38 1.39 5.66 9.73
C VAL A 38 1.61 6.66 8.62
N VAL A 39 2.82 7.18 8.52
CA VAL A 39 3.20 8.19 7.53
C VAL A 39 2.90 7.72 6.10
N LEU A 40 3.11 6.45 5.79
CA LEU A 40 2.80 5.87 4.48
C LEU A 40 1.31 5.96 4.09
N ARG A 41 0.40 5.98 5.07
CA ARG A 41 -1.04 6.16 4.81
C ARG A 41 -1.40 7.63 4.67
N ASP A 42 -0.78 8.49 5.46
CA ASP A 42 -1.13 9.90 5.53
C ASP A 42 -0.45 10.72 4.40
N ALA A 43 0.69 10.21 3.88
CA ALA A 43 1.35 10.69 2.66
C ALA A 43 1.58 9.53 1.66
N PRO A 44 0.51 8.95 1.08
CA PRO A 44 0.61 7.71 0.30
C PRO A 44 1.20 7.93 -1.09
N LEU A 45 1.97 6.94 -1.55
CA LEU A 45 2.43 6.82 -2.95
C LEU A 45 1.64 5.77 -3.75
N GLY A 46 0.68 5.12 -3.13
CA GLY A 46 -0.14 4.07 -3.72
C GLY A 46 -1.13 3.48 -2.73
N THR A 47 -1.85 2.46 -3.16
CA THR A 47 -2.65 1.61 -2.28
C THR A 47 -1.74 0.53 -1.68
N TYR A 48 -1.67 0.45 -0.37
CA TYR A 48 -0.89 -0.55 0.36
C TYR A 48 -1.78 -1.73 0.74
N LEU A 49 -1.33 -2.93 0.42
CA LEU A 49 -2.07 -4.16 0.64
C LEU A 49 -1.32 -5.04 1.65
N GLY A 50 -2.05 -5.58 2.64
CA GLY A 50 -1.52 -6.57 3.59
C GLY A 50 -1.30 -7.96 2.97
N TRP A 51 -1.50 -8.12 1.65
CA TRP A 51 -1.38 -9.35 0.90
C TRP A 51 -0.86 -9.09 -0.52
N ASN A 52 -0.44 -10.13 -1.19
CA ASN A 52 0.00 -10.04 -2.58
C ASN A 52 -0.49 -11.25 -3.37
N VAL A 53 -0.30 -11.24 -4.68
CA VAL A 53 -0.64 -12.35 -5.58
C VAL A 53 0.63 -12.83 -6.26
N VAL A 54 0.79 -14.16 -6.34
CA VAL A 54 1.91 -14.76 -7.04
C VAL A 54 1.81 -14.43 -8.54
N ALA A 55 2.81 -13.72 -9.06
CA ALA A 55 2.81 -13.20 -10.43
C ALA A 55 3.04 -14.30 -11.48
N ASP A 56 3.84 -15.31 -11.17
CA ASP A 56 4.21 -16.37 -12.11
C ASP A 56 4.54 -17.70 -11.43
N GLY A 57 4.67 -18.79 -12.21
CA GLY A 57 4.98 -20.12 -11.74
C GLY A 57 3.76 -20.94 -11.31
N PHE A 58 4.00 -22.04 -10.60
CA PHE A 58 2.98 -23.06 -10.26
C PHE A 58 1.79 -22.49 -9.47
N HIS A 59 2.03 -21.48 -8.64
CA HIS A 59 1.00 -20.84 -7.82
C HIS A 59 0.48 -19.52 -8.38
N LYS A 60 0.70 -19.23 -9.68
CA LYS A 60 0.24 -18.00 -10.33
C LYS A 60 -1.23 -17.69 -10.02
N GLY A 61 -1.51 -16.46 -9.61
CA GLY A 61 -2.83 -16.00 -9.26
C GLY A 61 -3.34 -16.42 -7.86
N LYS A 62 -2.54 -17.14 -7.10
CA LYS A 62 -2.85 -17.47 -5.70
C LYS A 62 -2.37 -16.38 -4.75
N ILE A 63 -3.10 -16.20 -3.65
CA ILE A 63 -2.74 -15.23 -2.62
C ILE A 63 -1.46 -15.67 -1.92
N CYS A 64 -0.51 -14.74 -1.80
CA CYS A 64 0.66 -14.85 -0.96
C CYS A 64 0.40 -14.09 0.35
N ASN A 65 0.12 -14.80 1.45
CA ASN A 65 -0.34 -14.19 2.70
C ASN A 65 0.77 -13.53 3.52
N TYR A 66 2.05 -13.79 3.19
CA TYR A 66 3.21 -13.32 3.96
C TYR A 66 3.96 -12.17 3.30
N ALA A 67 3.49 -11.72 2.16
CA ALA A 67 4.07 -10.58 1.45
C ALA A 67 2.99 -9.52 1.22
N GLY A 68 3.24 -8.30 1.68
CA GLY A 68 2.44 -7.14 1.32
C GLY A 68 2.64 -6.76 -0.14
N GLY A 69 1.78 -5.90 -0.64
CA GLY A 69 1.86 -5.33 -1.98
C GLY A 69 1.60 -3.84 -1.98
N MET A 70 1.98 -3.19 -3.07
CA MET A 70 1.63 -1.80 -3.32
C MET A 70 1.17 -1.65 -4.76
N ILE A 71 0.05 -0.98 -4.96
CA ILE A 71 -0.43 -0.54 -6.27
C ILE A 71 -0.12 0.95 -6.37
N PRO A 72 0.94 1.36 -7.09
CA PRO A 72 1.35 2.75 -7.16
C PRO A 72 0.26 3.63 -7.77
N PHE A 73 0.22 4.90 -7.38
CA PHE A 73 -0.56 5.90 -8.10
C PHE A 73 0.11 6.24 -9.42
N ALA A 74 -0.68 6.68 -10.40
CA ALA A 74 -0.15 7.29 -11.62
C ALA A 74 0.74 8.49 -11.26
N GLU A 75 1.80 8.74 -12.03
CA GLU A 75 2.68 9.88 -11.77
C GLU A 75 1.99 11.19 -12.15
N THR A 76 1.32 11.21 -13.30
CA THR A 76 0.65 12.39 -13.86
C THR A 76 -0.85 12.22 -14.02
N GLU A 77 -1.58 13.33 -14.10
CA GLU A 77 -3.00 13.32 -14.42
C GLU A 77 -3.28 12.64 -15.77
N ALA A 78 -2.42 12.86 -16.75
CA ALA A 78 -2.56 12.26 -18.08
C ALA A 78 -2.48 10.73 -18.03
N GLU A 79 -1.55 10.17 -17.26
CA GLU A 79 -1.44 8.71 -17.05
C GLU A 79 -2.66 8.16 -16.31
N ARG A 80 -3.12 8.86 -15.29
CA ARG A 80 -4.33 8.50 -14.54
C ARG A 80 -5.54 8.40 -15.46
N LEU A 81 -5.75 9.40 -16.31
CA LEU A 81 -6.86 9.42 -17.26
C LEU A 81 -6.75 8.32 -18.31
N ALA A 82 -5.54 8.06 -18.82
CA ALA A 82 -5.28 7.00 -19.81
C ALA A 82 -5.59 5.60 -19.25
N THR A 83 -5.36 5.38 -17.95
CA THR A 83 -5.63 4.09 -17.28
C THR A 83 -7.01 4.03 -16.63
N SER A 84 -7.77 5.13 -16.64
CA SER A 84 -9.06 5.26 -15.93
C SER A 84 -8.94 4.97 -14.43
N ASP A 85 -7.80 5.29 -13.81
CA ASP A 85 -7.60 5.13 -12.37
C ASP A 85 -8.44 6.19 -11.63
N PRO A 86 -9.34 5.79 -10.71
CA PRO A 86 -10.15 6.73 -9.95
C PRO A 86 -9.36 7.50 -8.89
N ARG A 87 -8.15 7.01 -8.53
CA ARG A 87 -7.31 7.62 -7.49
C ARG A 87 -6.52 8.78 -8.07
N PRO A 88 -6.44 9.95 -7.40
CA PRO A 88 -5.62 11.06 -7.87
C PRO A 88 -4.16 10.66 -8.08
N SER A 89 -3.52 11.18 -9.12
CA SER A 89 -2.10 11.00 -9.42
C SER A 89 -1.20 11.68 -8.37
N LEU A 90 0.09 11.36 -8.39
CA LEU A 90 1.08 12.00 -7.51
C LEU A 90 1.17 13.52 -7.79
N GLU A 91 1.07 13.91 -9.06
CA GLU A 91 1.05 15.31 -9.48
C GLU A 91 -0.16 16.06 -8.90
N GLU A 92 -1.36 15.48 -8.95
CA GLU A 92 -2.58 16.09 -8.40
C GLU A 92 -2.55 16.19 -6.87
N ARG A 93 -1.87 15.25 -6.18
CA ARG A 93 -1.77 15.21 -4.71
C ARG A 93 -0.74 16.18 -4.16
N TYR A 94 0.45 16.13 -4.74
CA TYR A 94 1.64 16.77 -4.16
C TYR A 94 2.18 17.89 -5.03
N ARG A 95 1.68 18.06 -6.27
CA ARG A 95 2.16 18.99 -7.30
C ARG A 95 3.57 18.67 -7.79
N ASN A 96 4.49 18.47 -6.86
CA ASN A 96 5.89 18.16 -7.11
C ASN A 96 6.50 17.38 -5.94
N HIS A 97 7.79 17.10 -6.04
CA HIS A 97 8.49 16.37 -5.01
C HIS A 97 8.55 17.10 -3.65
N ASP A 98 8.74 18.41 -3.67
CA ASP A 98 8.83 19.19 -2.41
C ASP A 98 7.49 19.13 -1.66
N GLY A 99 6.36 19.17 -2.37
CA GLY A 99 5.05 18.96 -1.77
C GLY A 99 4.86 17.56 -1.18
N TYR A 100 5.47 16.52 -1.76
CA TYR A 100 5.49 15.19 -1.16
C TYR A 100 6.34 15.16 0.11
N VAL A 101 7.53 15.77 0.10
CA VAL A 101 8.39 15.86 1.28
C VAL A 101 7.67 16.59 2.42
N GLU A 102 7.04 17.73 2.12
CA GLU A 102 6.23 18.48 3.09
C GLU A 102 5.11 17.62 3.69
N ALA A 103 4.39 16.85 2.87
CA ALA A 103 3.34 15.95 3.34
C ALA A 103 3.88 14.86 4.28
N VAL A 104 5.07 14.30 3.99
CA VAL A 104 5.74 13.31 4.85
C VAL A 104 6.15 13.95 6.18
N GLU A 105 6.73 15.15 6.14
CA GLU A 105 7.13 15.89 7.35
C GLU A 105 5.93 16.20 8.26
N VAL A 106 4.82 16.66 7.68
CA VAL A 106 3.58 16.94 8.41
C VAL A 106 3.02 15.66 9.04
N ALA A 107 2.94 14.56 8.28
CA ALA A 107 2.43 13.29 8.77
C ALA A 107 3.34 12.73 9.90
N ALA A 108 4.66 12.81 9.73
CA ALA A 108 5.61 12.35 10.73
C ALA A 108 5.53 13.19 12.02
N ALA A 109 5.44 14.52 11.91
CA ALA A 109 5.28 15.40 13.05
C ALA A 109 3.96 15.13 13.81
N GLN A 110 2.88 14.84 13.12
CA GLN A 110 1.62 14.45 13.75
C GLN A 110 1.73 13.12 14.50
N ALA A 111 2.41 12.12 13.92
CA ALA A 111 2.62 10.84 14.57
C ALA A 111 3.50 10.96 15.83
N VAL A 112 4.52 11.83 15.81
CA VAL A 112 5.34 12.15 17.00
C VAL A 112 4.49 12.83 18.06
N ALA A 113 3.68 13.83 17.70
CA ALA A 113 2.82 14.56 18.64
C ALA A 113 1.76 13.67 19.30
N GLN A 114 1.43 12.52 18.68
CA GLN A 114 0.50 11.52 19.21
C GLN A 114 1.20 10.35 19.89
N ASP A 115 2.50 10.41 20.12
CA ASP A 115 3.32 9.35 20.73
C ASP A 115 3.33 8.00 19.95
N PHE A 116 3.05 8.04 18.64
CA PHE A 116 3.11 6.85 17.79
C PHE A 116 4.42 6.71 17.01
N LEU A 117 5.24 7.74 16.97
CA LEU A 117 6.53 7.75 16.28
C LEU A 117 7.60 8.46 17.14
N LEU A 118 8.82 7.94 17.12
CA LEU A 118 9.94 8.62 17.75
C LEU A 118 10.46 9.73 16.82
N GLN A 119 10.99 10.82 17.40
CA GLN A 119 11.54 11.93 16.61
C GLN A 119 12.66 11.47 15.67
N VAL A 120 13.53 10.58 16.12
CA VAL A 120 14.63 10.04 15.29
C VAL A 120 14.12 9.28 14.05
N ASP A 121 12.99 8.58 14.17
CA ASP A 121 12.39 7.86 13.05
C ASP A 121 11.65 8.84 12.13
N ALA A 122 11.04 9.89 12.67
CA ALA A 122 10.43 10.95 11.88
C ALA A 122 11.47 11.67 11.00
N ASP A 123 12.62 12.00 11.59
CA ASP A 123 13.75 12.63 10.87
C ASP A 123 14.29 11.71 9.76
N ALA A 124 14.37 10.41 10.03
CA ALA A 124 14.78 9.41 9.04
C ALA A 124 13.78 9.31 7.87
N LEU A 125 12.47 9.28 8.14
CA LEU A 125 11.43 9.25 7.11
C LEU A 125 11.45 10.50 6.23
N ALA A 126 11.66 11.68 6.81
CA ALA A 126 11.81 12.92 6.05
C ALA A 126 13.06 12.89 5.15
N ALA A 127 14.19 12.40 5.67
CA ALA A 127 15.42 12.24 4.90
C ALA A 127 15.26 11.24 3.75
N ASP A 128 14.55 10.13 3.96
CA ASP A 128 14.26 9.14 2.93
C ASP A 128 13.33 9.71 1.85
N ALA A 129 12.35 10.51 2.23
CA ALA A 129 11.47 11.20 1.28
C ALA A 129 12.28 12.13 0.36
N VAL A 130 13.21 12.91 0.90
CA VAL A 130 14.13 13.75 0.12
C VAL A 130 15.03 12.92 -0.80
N ALA A 131 15.56 11.79 -0.31
CA ALA A 131 16.45 10.92 -1.06
C ALA A 131 15.76 10.17 -2.20
N ALA A 132 14.47 9.84 -2.06
CA ALA A 132 13.68 9.11 -3.06
C ALA A 132 13.63 9.83 -4.43
N GLN A 133 13.74 11.13 -4.46
CA GLN A 133 13.84 11.91 -5.71
C GLN A 133 15.13 11.64 -6.49
N ARG A 134 16.25 11.50 -5.78
CA ARG A 134 17.54 11.26 -6.45
C ARG A 134 17.56 9.92 -7.16
N ALA A 135 16.91 8.90 -6.61
CA ALA A 135 16.81 7.59 -7.23
C ALA A 135 15.89 7.58 -8.47
N ARG A 136 14.85 8.41 -8.50
CA ARG A 136 13.93 8.53 -9.66
C ARG A 136 14.58 9.28 -10.83
N LYS A 137 15.31 10.37 -10.58
CA LYS A 137 16.06 11.10 -11.63
C LYS A 137 17.16 10.28 -12.30
N LEU A 138 17.70 9.28 -11.59
CA LEU A 138 18.70 8.35 -12.16
C LEU A 138 18.10 7.24 -13.02
N ARG A 139 16.76 7.05 -13.02
CA ARG A 139 16.08 6.04 -13.87
C ARG A 139 15.56 6.57 -15.20
N VAL A 140 15.61 7.85 -15.44
CA VAL A 140 15.31 8.42 -16.76
C VAL A 140 16.62 8.42 -17.57
N VAL A 141 17.04 7.24 -18.00
CA VAL A 141 17.97 7.11 -19.14
C VAL A 141 17.08 6.93 -20.36
N PRO A 142 17.03 7.89 -21.28
CA PRO A 142 16.33 7.69 -22.55
C PRO A 142 17.05 6.59 -23.33
N ALA A 143 16.25 5.74 -23.97
CA ALA A 143 16.70 4.76 -24.94
C ALA A 143 17.36 5.45 -26.15
#